data_73e3a86b32e1f2fef54013eba41dcb5a
#
_entry.id   73e3a86b32e1f2fef54013eba41dcb5a
#
_cell.length_a   1.000
_cell.length_b   1.000
_cell.length_c   1.000
_cell.angle_alpha   90.00
_cell.angle_beta   90.00
_cell.angle_gamma   90.00
#
_symmetry.space_group_name_H-M   'P 1'
#
loop_
_entity.id
_entity.type
_entity.pdbx_description
1 polymer ?
#
loop_
_entity_poly.entity_id
_entity_poly.type
_entity_poly.pdbx_seq_one_letter_code
_entity_poly.pdbx_strand_id
1 'polypeptide(L)'
;MSFAFHAFRPALYRPVLMACTLCWSLVYAPSIQAAEWNIDQLMHGLAQIKSGHVSFVETKTMAILDRPLVASGDMIYTAPDKLEKRTLKPKPETMQINGNQLLVEKGKQKHQVQLQDFPELAAFIDSIRGTLAGDRKALERNHLLSLEGSEASWTLQLIPTNSKMKQVVAQIRISGVRDEVRSISITQADGDSSRMLIEKIVPPKLAAQ
;
A
#
# COMPACT_ATOMS: atom_id res chain seq x y z
N MET A 1 61.23 -58.18 76.74
CA MET A 1 60.04 -58.95 76.44
C MET A 1 59.45 -58.41 75.09
N SER A 2 59.54 -59.27 74.11
CA SER A 2 59.07 -59.11 72.75
C SER A 2 57.60 -58.89 72.65
N PHE A 3 57.18 -58.15 71.66
CA PHE A 3 56.12 -58.60 70.71
C PHE A 3 56.11 -57.69 69.49
N ALA A 4 56.39 -58.34 68.36
CA ALA A 4 56.27 -57.80 67.03
C ALA A 4 54.79 -57.68 66.65
N PHE A 5 54.37 -56.61 65.95
CA PHE A 5 53.13 -56.58 65.26
C PHE A 5 53.35 -56.14 63.76
N HIS A 6 52.88 -57.04 62.95
CA HIS A 6 52.96 -56.97 61.49
C HIS A 6 52.26 -55.78 60.91
N ALA A 7 52.90 -55.19 59.93
CA ALA A 7 52.36 -54.17 59.08
C ALA A 7 51.30 -54.75 58.13
N PHE A 8 50.14 -54.15 58.12
CA PHE A 8 49.13 -54.38 57.11
C PHE A 8 49.04 -53.10 56.28
N ARG A 9 49.44 -53.14 55.02
CA ARG A 9 49.26 -52.05 54.02
C ARG A 9 47.85 -52.18 53.38
N PRO A 10 47.02 -51.15 53.46
CA PRO A 10 45.87 -51.08 52.60
C PRO A 10 46.23 -50.37 51.27
N ALA A 11 45.75 -50.94 50.21
CA ALA A 11 45.90 -50.47 48.81
C ALA A 11 45.22 -49.12 48.59
N LEU A 12 45.95 -48.24 47.93
CA LEU A 12 45.47 -46.95 47.48
C LEU A 12 44.44 -47.14 46.31
N TYR A 13 43.13 -46.95 46.64
CA TYR A 13 42.12 -46.70 45.63
C TYR A 13 42.15 -45.22 45.27
N ARG A 14 42.57 -44.89 44.06
CA ARG A 14 42.42 -43.58 43.43
C ARG A 14 41.02 -43.52 42.84
N PRO A 15 40.12 -42.59 43.29
CA PRO A 15 38.92 -42.31 42.53
C PRO A 15 39.29 -41.44 41.31
N VAL A 16 39.05 -41.96 40.11
CA VAL A 16 39.07 -41.20 38.87
C VAL A 16 37.85 -40.32 38.91
N LEU A 17 38.04 -39.03 39.19
CA LEU A 17 37.03 -37.98 39.01
C LEU A 17 36.87 -37.74 37.49
N MET A 18 35.86 -38.36 36.93
CA MET A 18 35.40 -38.12 35.58
C MET A 18 34.58 -36.80 35.57
N ALA A 19 35.26 -35.68 35.26
CA ALA A 19 34.63 -34.39 35.08
C ALA A 19 33.80 -34.42 33.80
N CYS A 20 32.48 -34.64 33.90
CA CYS A 20 31.51 -34.37 32.84
C CYS A 20 31.36 -32.87 32.67
N THR A 21 32.16 -32.27 31.79
CA THR A 21 31.90 -30.93 31.28
C THR A 21 30.73 -30.99 30.31
N LEU A 22 29.50 -30.74 30.81
CA LEU A 22 28.34 -30.45 29.97
C LEU A 22 28.60 -29.11 29.27
N CYS A 23 29.09 -29.15 28.01
CA CYS A 23 29.08 -28.01 27.10
C CYS A 23 27.62 -27.69 26.76
N TRP A 24 27.02 -26.77 27.52
CA TRP A 24 25.74 -26.14 27.16
C TRP A 24 26.02 -25.15 26.03
N SER A 25 26.01 -25.67 24.76
CA SER A 25 26.02 -24.83 23.60
C SER A 25 24.68 -24.08 23.53
N LEU A 26 24.71 -22.79 23.96
CA LEU A 26 23.66 -21.84 23.69
C LEU A 26 23.56 -21.72 22.15
N VAL A 27 22.55 -22.37 21.57
CA VAL A 27 22.13 -22.14 20.18
C VAL A 27 21.51 -20.74 20.15
N TYR A 28 22.31 -19.74 19.82
CA TYR A 28 21.81 -18.45 19.39
C TYR A 28 21.07 -18.64 18.07
N ALA A 29 19.77 -18.89 18.12
CA ALA A 29 18.94 -18.78 16.94
C ALA A 29 18.90 -17.28 16.55
N PRO A 30 19.37 -16.88 15.37
CA PRO A 30 19.18 -15.52 14.91
C PRO A 30 17.65 -15.28 14.85
N SER A 31 17.16 -14.36 15.65
CA SER A 31 15.80 -13.87 15.51
C SER A 31 15.72 -13.20 14.15
N ILE A 32 15.14 -13.89 13.15
CA ILE A 32 14.77 -13.28 11.90
C ILE A 32 13.66 -12.29 12.25
N GLN A 33 14.05 -11.06 12.49
CA GLN A 33 13.14 -9.95 12.62
C GLN A 33 12.54 -9.76 11.24
N ALA A 34 11.32 -10.24 11.03
CA ALA A 34 10.56 -9.94 9.82
C ALA A 34 10.56 -8.42 9.68
N ALA A 35 11.06 -7.93 8.54
CA ALA A 35 11.11 -6.50 8.30
C ALA A 35 9.69 -5.93 8.48
N GLU A 36 9.55 -4.97 9.38
CA GLU A 36 8.26 -4.35 9.67
C GLU A 36 7.73 -3.71 8.37
N TRP A 37 6.46 -4.03 8.03
CA TRP A 37 5.79 -3.48 6.85
C TRP A 37 5.78 -1.95 6.92
N ASN A 38 6.30 -1.30 5.88
CA ASN A 38 6.46 0.15 5.86
C ASN A 38 6.16 0.76 4.49
N ILE A 39 6.13 2.09 4.44
CA ILE A 39 5.82 2.86 3.21
C ILE A 39 6.77 2.51 2.07
N ASP A 40 8.07 2.30 2.33
CA ASP A 40 9.03 2.00 1.27
C ASP A 40 8.76 0.65 0.62
N GLN A 41 8.38 -0.35 1.42
CA GLN A 41 8.01 -1.67 0.92
C GLN A 41 6.73 -1.60 0.08
N LEU A 42 5.72 -0.86 0.54
CA LEU A 42 4.50 -0.61 -0.23
C LEU A 42 4.82 0.07 -1.57
N MET A 43 5.58 1.16 -1.54
CA MET A 43 5.95 1.90 -2.75
C MET A 43 6.77 1.03 -3.71
N HIS A 44 7.69 0.21 -3.18
CA HIS A 44 8.45 -0.72 -4.00
C HIS A 44 7.53 -1.73 -4.72
N GLY A 45 6.55 -2.30 -4.02
CA GLY A 45 5.56 -3.22 -4.61
C GLY A 45 4.74 -2.54 -5.71
N LEU A 46 4.15 -1.38 -5.41
CA LEU A 46 3.34 -0.62 -6.37
C LEU A 46 4.15 -0.23 -7.61
N ALA A 47 5.42 0.14 -7.45
CA ALA A 47 6.33 0.48 -8.58
C ALA A 47 6.55 -0.67 -9.57
N GLN A 48 6.29 -1.93 -9.20
CA GLN A 48 6.40 -3.07 -10.12
C GLN A 48 5.22 -3.16 -11.09
N ILE A 49 4.09 -2.52 -10.76
CA ILE A 49 2.89 -2.55 -11.57
C ILE A 49 3.02 -1.54 -12.72
N LYS A 50 3.23 -2.02 -13.93
CA LYS A 50 3.43 -1.18 -15.12
C LYS A 50 2.14 -0.89 -15.88
N SER A 51 1.12 -1.70 -15.70
CA SER A 51 -0.20 -1.50 -16.28
C SER A 51 -1.27 -2.24 -15.51
N GLY A 52 -2.50 -1.74 -15.58
CA GLY A 52 -3.65 -2.39 -14.97
C GLY A 52 -4.94 -2.00 -15.66
N HIS A 53 -5.89 -2.93 -15.73
CA HIS A 53 -7.26 -2.69 -16.15
C HIS A 53 -8.18 -3.24 -15.06
N VAL A 54 -8.98 -2.36 -14.49
CA VAL A 54 -9.83 -2.65 -13.32
C VAL A 54 -11.22 -2.09 -13.51
N SER A 55 -12.21 -2.71 -12.89
CA SER A 55 -13.54 -2.13 -12.73
C SER A 55 -13.62 -1.29 -11.46
N PHE A 56 -14.52 -0.32 -11.44
CA PHE A 56 -14.78 0.47 -10.26
C PHE A 56 -16.28 0.69 -10.01
N VAL A 57 -16.61 0.86 -8.73
CA VAL A 57 -17.87 1.44 -8.26
C VAL A 57 -17.52 2.61 -7.35
N GLU A 58 -17.96 3.81 -7.72
CA GLU A 58 -17.74 5.04 -6.96
C GLU A 58 -19.05 5.52 -6.35
N THR A 59 -19.02 5.80 -5.06
CA THR A 59 -20.13 6.41 -4.31
C THR A 59 -19.69 7.78 -3.85
N LYS A 60 -20.42 8.84 -4.27
CA LYS A 60 -20.19 10.22 -3.85
C LYS A 60 -21.30 10.65 -2.92
N THR A 61 -20.93 11.09 -1.72
CA THR A 61 -21.83 11.71 -0.74
C THR A 61 -21.57 13.21 -0.75
N MET A 62 -22.61 13.97 -1.01
CA MET A 62 -22.54 15.44 -1.10
C MET A 62 -23.60 16.04 -0.21
N ALA A 63 -23.25 17.06 0.59
CA ALA A 63 -24.15 17.68 1.54
C ALA A 63 -25.42 18.29 0.88
N ILE A 64 -25.29 18.68 -0.40
CA ILE A 64 -26.41 19.25 -1.18
C ILE A 64 -27.41 18.21 -1.70
N LEU A 65 -27.09 16.90 -1.58
CA LEU A 65 -27.92 15.83 -2.15
C LEU A 65 -28.54 14.97 -1.04
N ASP A 66 -29.82 14.65 -1.17
CA ASP A 66 -30.54 13.77 -0.24
C ASP A 66 -30.06 12.33 -0.25
N ARG A 67 -29.37 11.90 -1.31
CA ARG A 67 -28.84 10.56 -1.47
C ARG A 67 -27.53 10.55 -2.25
N PRO A 68 -26.65 9.57 -1.97
CA PRO A 68 -25.39 9.45 -2.68
C PRO A 68 -25.57 9.23 -4.19
N LEU A 69 -24.62 9.74 -4.96
CA LEU A 69 -24.48 9.42 -6.38
C LEU A 69 -23.62 8.20 -6.54
N VAL A 70 -24.09 7.23 -7.34
CA VAL A 70 -23.32 6.02 -7.65
C VAL A 70 -22.94 6.03 -9.12
N ALA A 71 -21.65 5.84 -9.38
CA ALA A 71 -21.09 5.69 -10.72
C ALA A 71 -20.32 4.38 -10.83
N SER A 72 -20.26 3.80 -12.02
CA SER A 72 -19.46 2.60 -12.26
C SER A 72 -18.89 2.58 -13.66
N GLY A 73 -17.80 1.85 -13.84
CA GLY A 73 -17.10 1.73 -15.09
C GLY A 73 -15.79 0.99 -14.94
N ASP A 74 -14.81 1.37 -15.76
CA ASP A 74 -13.48 0.78 -15.74
C ASP A 74 -12.38 1.85 -15.74
N MET A 75 -11.21 1.47 -15.26
CA MET A 75 -10.02 2.30 -15.28
C MET A 75 -8.84 1.52 -15.85
N ILE A 76 -8.03 2.23 -16.65
CA ILE A 76 -6.81 1.71 -17.24
C ILE A 76 -5.65 2.59 -16.75
N TYR A 77 -4.62 1.95 -16.21
CA TYR A 77 -3.36 2.59 -15.84
C TYR A 77 -2.24 2.08 -16.74
N THR A 78 -1.38 2.97 -17.18
CA THR A 78 -0.13 2.63 -17.84
C THR A 78 0.97 3.56 -17.30
N ALA A 79 1.96 2.94 -16.67
CA ALA A 79 3.09 3.66 -16.09
C ALA A 79 3.84 4.47 -17.16
N PRO A 80 4.44 5.61 -16.79
CA PRO A 80 4.42 6.15 -15.45
C PRO A 80 3.23 7.07 -15.16
N ASP A 81 2.51 7.57 -16.17
CA ASP A 81 1.67 8.76 -16.02
C ASP A 81 0.36 8.75 -16.81
N LYS A 82 0.02 7.62 -17.44
CA LYS A 82 -1.25 7.51 -18.20
C LYS A 82 -2.32 6.86 -17.32
N LEU A 83 -3.44 7.55 -17.19
CA LEU A 83 -4.60 7.06 -16.47
C LEU A 83 -5.85 7.38 -17.29
N GLU A 84 -6.69 6.38 -17.52
CA GLU A 84 -7.98 6.53 -18.15
C GLU A 84 -9.07 6.01 -17.21
N LYS A 85 -10.12 6.82 -16.99
CA LYS A 85 -11.34 6.45 -16.27
C LYS A 85 -12.50 6.53 -17.21
N ARG A 86 -13.15 5.41 -17.48
CA ARG A 86 -14.37 5.30 -18.27
C ARG A 86 -15.55 5.07 -17.36
N THR A 87 -16.35 6.07 -17.11
CA THR A 87 -17.63 5.94 -16.42
C THR A 87 -18.66 5.44 -17.44
N LEU A 88 -19.32 4.31 -17.11
CA LEU A 88 -20.35 3.71 -17.95
C LEU A 88 -21.75 4.05 -17.42
N LYS A 89 -21.90 4.14 -16.11
CA LYS A 89 -23.16 4.48 -15.43
C LYS A 89 -22.92 5.59 -14.42
N PRO A 90 -23.90 6.48 -14.18
CA PRO A 90 -25.24 6.57 -14.81
C PRO A 90 -25.21 7.15 -16.21
N LYS A 91 -24.19 7.94 -16.56
CA LYS A 91 -23.99 8.56 -17.87
C LYS A 91 -22.57 8.31 -18.35
N PRO A 92 -22.37 7.94 -19.63
CA PRO A 92 -21.03 7.73 -20.16
C PRO A 92 -20.20 9.02 -20.12
N GLU A 93 -18.99 8.86 -19.57
CA GLU A 93 -17.97 9.92 -19.50
C GLU A 93 -16.59 9.26 -19.53
N THR A 94 -15.67 9.81 -20.28
CA THR A 94 -14.27 9.36 -20.30
C THR A 94 -13.37 10.49 -19.83
N MET A 95 -12.48 10.17 -18.91
CA MET A 95 -11.43 11.06 -18.42
C MET A 95 -10.10 10.40 -18.73
N GLN A 96 -9.23 11.10 -19.46
CA GLN A 96 -7.89 10.61 -19.82
C GLN A 96 -6.84 11.58 -19.34
N ILE A 97 -5.85 11.06 -18.65
CA ILE A 97 -4.66 11.79 -18.21
C ILE A 97 -3.46 11.22 -18.96
N ASN A 98 -2.70 12.09 -19.59
CA ASN A 98 -1.46 11.75 -20.27
C ASN A 98 -0.43 12.85 -20.02
N GLY A 99 0.54 12.57 -19.16
CA GLY A 99 1.49 13.58 -18.71
C GLY A 99 0.76 14.78 -18.06
N ASN A 100 0.91 15.96 -18.62
CA ASN A 100 0.30 17.20 -18.12
C ASN A 100 -1.07 17.52 -18.75
N GLN A 101 -1.61 16.64 -19.58
CA GLN A 101 -2.91 16.83 -20.23
C GLN A 101 -4.00 16.04 -19.54
N LEU A 102 -5.13 16.69 -19.29
CA LEU A 102 -6.39 16.08 -18.92
C LEU A 102 -7.41 16.31 -20.02
N LEU A 103 -7.98 15.24 -20.53
CA LEU A 103 -9.06 15.23 -21.48
C LEU A 103 -10.31 14.66 -20.82
N VAL A 104 -11.44 15.38 -20.93
CA VAL A 104 -12.75 14.92 -20.44
C VAL A 104 -13.71 14.91 -21.62
N GLU A 105 -14.31 13.75 -21.89
CA GLU A 105 -15.30 13.57 -22.95
C GLU A 105 -16.64 13.15 -22.33
N LYS A 106 -17.69 13.91 -22.63
CA LYS A 106 -19.06 13.66 -22.13
C LYS A 106 -20.05 13.84 -23.26
N GLY A 107 -20.57 12.74 -23.79
CA GLY A 107 -21.38 12.75 -24.97
C GLY A 107 -20.61 13.34 -26.18
N LYS A 108 -21.11 14.46 -26.74
CA LYS A 108 -20.44 15.17 -27.82
C LYS A 108 -19.48 16.28 -27.37
N GLN A 109 -19.44 16.54 -26.04
CA GLN A 109 -18.57 17.58 -25.48
C GLN A 109 -17.20 16.99 -25.18
N LYS A 110 -16.16 17.74 -25.56
CA LYS A 110 -14.77 17.40 -25.33
C LYS A 110 -14.06 18.62 -24.76
N HIS A 111 -13.51 18.46 -23.56
CA HIS A 111 -12.77 19.49 -22.86
C HIS A 111 -11.35 19.00 -22.59
N GLN A 112 -10.39 19.79 -23.01
CA GLN A 112 -8.98 19.51 -22.77
C GLN A 112 -8.38 20.65 -21.95
N VAL A 113 -7.67 20.32 -20.88
CA VAL A 113 -7.00 21.28 -20.02
C VAL A 113 -5.56 20.85 -19.77
N GLN A 114 -4.71 21.84 -19.53
CA GLN A 114 -3.35 21.60 -19.06
C GLN A 114 -3.37 21.61 -17.54
N LEU A 115 -2.85 20.57 -16.91
CA LEU A 115 -2.88 20.44 -15.45
C LEU A 115 -2.10 21.56 -14.74
N GLN A 116 -1.06 22.09 -15.39
CA GLN A 116 -0.29 23.24 -14.85
C GLN A 116 -1.14 24.49 -14.63
N ASP A 117 -2.24 24.65 -15.37
CA ASP A 117 -3.16 25.78 -15.24
C ASP A 117 -4.12 25.62 -14.04
N PHE A 118 -4.17 24.41 -13.46
CA PHE A 118 -5.04 24.02 -12.34
C PHE A 118 -4.23 23.31 -11.25
N PRO A 119 -3.40 24.04 -10.47
CA PRO A 119 -2.45 23.44 -9.52
C PRO A 119 -3.07 22.50 -8.49
N GLU A 120 -4.30 22.77 -8.05
CA GLU A 120 -5.01 21.92 -7.08
C GLU A 120 -5.41 20.57 -7.70
N LEU A 121 -5.90 20.62 -8.95
CA LEU A 121 -6.24 19.42 -9.73
C LEU A 121 -4.98 18.64 -10.07
N ALA A 122 -3.90 19.32 -10.46
CA ALA A 122 -2.60 18.70 -10.72
C ALA A 122 -2.09 17.95 -9.49
N ALA A 123 -2.08 18.59 -8.32
CA ALA A 123 -1.62 17.98 -7.07
C ALA A 123 -2.47 16.77 -6.68
N PHE A 124 -3.78 16.82 -6.89
CA PHE A 124 -4.67 15.68 -6.67
C PHE A 124 -4.35 14.50 -7.62
N ILE A 125 -4.22 14.78 -8.92
CA ILE A 125 -3.88 13.76 -9.92
C ILE A 125 -2.49 13.17 -9.64
N ASP A 126 -1.53 14.00 -9.25
CA ASP A 126 -0.18 13.58 -8.91
C ASP A 126 -0.15 12.67 -7.68
N SER A 127 -1.08 12.86 -6.73
CA SER A 127 -1.20 11.95 -5.57
C SER A 127 -1.61 10.54 -5.99
N ILE A 128 -2.54 10.41 -6.93
CA ILE A 128 -2.96 9.11 -7.46
C ILE A 128 -1.84 8.49 -8.31
N ARG A 129 -1.26 9.25 -9.24
CA ARG A 129 -0.16 8.77 -10.10
C ARG A 129 1.07 8.39 -9.28
N GLY A 130 1.46 9.23 -8.31
CA GLY A 130 2.60 8.96 -7.44
C GLY A 130 2.41 7.68 -6.63
N THR A 131 1.18 7.42 -6.14
CA THR A 131 0.85 6.16 -5.46
C THR A 131 0.97 4.97 -6.41
N LEU A 132 0.32 5.02 -7.58
CA LEU A 132 0.36 3.93 -8.56
C LEU A 132 1.77 3.68 -9.13
N ALA A 133 2.58 4.72 -9.25
CA ALA A 133 3.98 4.62 -9.68
C ALA A 133 4.94 4.21 -8.55
N GLY A 134 4.48 4.17 -7.29
CA GLY A 134 5.34 3.90 -6.13
C GLY A 134 6.36 5.03 -5.86
N ASP A 135 6.06 6.26 -6.29
CA ASP A 135 6.94 7.41 -6.12
C ASP A 135 6.68 8.15 -4.80
N ARG A 136 7.23 7.60 -3.72
CA ARG A 136 7.15 8.19 -2.38
C ARG A 136 7.57 9.67 -2.37
N LYS A 137 8.68 10.00 -3.05
CA LYS A 137 9.21 11.38 -3.06
C LYS A 137 8.26 12.36 -3.73
N ALA A 138 7.56 11.92 -4.79
CA ALA A 138 6.52 12.75 -5.42
C ALA A 138 5.37 13.04 -4.46
N LEU A 139 4.93 12.03 -3.71
CA LEU A 139 3.85 12.18 -2.73
C LEU A 139 4.22 13.12 -1.57
N GLU A 140 5.43 12.96 -1.01
CA GLU A 140 5.91 13.75 0.14
C GLU A 140 6.10 15.24 -0.18
N ARG A 141 6.19 15.63 -1.47
CA ARG A 141 6.24 17.05 -1.85
C ARG A 141 4.97 17.83 -1.45
N ASN A 142 3.83 17.18 -1.47
CA ASN A 142 2.55 17.84 -1.28
C ASN A 142 1.69 17.21 -0.16
N HIS A 143 2.17 16.12 0.48
CA HIS A 143 1.40 15.38 1.48
C HIS A 143 2.27 14.93 2.66
N LEU A 144 1.67 14.88 3.84
CA LEU A 144 2.13 14.01 4.92
C LEU A 144 1.57 12.62 4.66
N LEU A 145 2.44 11.61 4.76
CA LEU A 145 2.09 10.23 4.52
C LEU A 145 2.05 9.47 5.84
N SER A 146 1.05 8.62 6.01
CA SER A 146 1.05 7.58 7.05
C SER A 146 0.54 6.26 6.47
N LEU A 147 1.09 5.16 6.96
CA LEU A 147 0.72 3.81 6.55
C LEU A 147 0.24 3.04 7.78
N GLU A 148 -0.92 2.42 7.66
CA GLU A 148 -1.51 1.57 8.68
C GLU A 148 -1.70 0.15 8.12
N GLY A 149 -1.61 -0.87 8.99
CA GLY A 149 -1.89 -2.25 8.64
C GLY A 149 -0.64 -3.05 8.29
N SER A 150 -0.78 -4.02 7.40
CA SER A 150 0.24 -4.96 6.98
C SER A 150 0.19 -5.17 5.47
N GLU A 151 1.12 -5.95 4.90
CA GLU A 151 1.09 -6.33 3.48
C GLU A 151 -0.25 -6.96 3.07
N ALA A 152 -0.87 -7.74 3.96
CA ALA A 152 -2.14 -8.41 3.70
C ALA A 152 -3.36 -7.45 3.68
N SER A 153 -3.26 -6.29 4.33
CA SER A 153 -4.30 -5.27 4.34
C SER A 153 -3.70 -3.96 4.83
N TRP A 154 -3.55 -3.00 3.95
CA TRP A 154 -2.93 -1.71 4.25
C TRP A 154 -3.82 -0.53 3.87
N THR A 155 -3.59 0.58 4.55
CA THR A 155 -4.18 1.89 4.21
C THR A 155 -3.09 2.94 4.24
N LEU A 156 -2.83 3.54 3.08
CA LEU A 156 -1.99 4.72 2.91
C LEU A 156 -2.88 5.96 3.02
N GLN A 157 -2.54 6.83 3.95
CA GLN A 157 -3.21 8.10 4.14
C GLN A 157 -2.32 9.23 3.64
N LEU A 158 -2.92 10.16 2.89
CA LEU A 158 -2.26 11.35 2.36
C LEU A 158 -3.02 12.58 2.88
N ILE A 159 -2.34 13.39 3.67
CA ILE A 159 -2.87 14.67 4.17
C ILE A 159 -2.16 15.80 3.42
N PRO A 160 -2.89 16.63 2.64
CA PRO A 160 -2.28 17.73 1.92
C PRO A 160 -1.50 18.67 2.84
N THR A 161 -0.32 19.12 2.39
CA THR A 161 0.49 20.14 3.09
C THR A 161 0.31 21.53 2.48
N ASN A 162 0.05 21.58 1.17
CA ASN A 162 -0.17 22.81 0.43
C ASN A 162 -1.51 23.48 0.82
N SER A 163 -1.49 24.79 1.12
CA SER A 163 -2.67 25.54 1.58
C SER A 163 -3.82 25.55 0.57
N LYS A 164 -3.53 25.65 -0.73
CA LYS A 164 -4.55 25.64 -1.77
C LYS A 164 -5.22 24.25 -1.89
N MET A 165 -4.42 23.19 -1.87
CA MET A 165 -4.98 21.84 -1.90
C MET A 165 -5.83 21.53 -0.66
N LYS A 166 -5.44 22.02 0.53
CA LYS A 166 -6.23 21.90 1.76
C LYS A 166 -7.62 22.56 1.69
N GLN A 167 -7.81 23.55 0.83
CA GLN A 167 -9.11 24.19 0.62
C GLN A 167 -10.07 23.30 -0.17
N VAL A 168 -9.55 22.29 -0.89
CA VAL A 168 -10.34 21.39 -1.74
C VAL A 168 -10.39 20.00 -1.15
N VAL A 169 -9.24 19.46 -0.71
CA VAL A 169 -9.11 18.09 -0.21
C VAL A 169 -8.60 18.12 1.23
N ALA A 170 -9.36 17.53 2.15
CA ALA A 170 -8.95 17.34 3.52
C ALA A 170 -8.04 16.10 3.66
N GLN A 171 -8.37 15.00 2.96
CA GLN A 171 -7.68 13.74 3.08
C GLN A 171 -7.92 12.84 1.87
N ILE A 172 -6.90 12.06 1.49
CA ILE A 172 -7.01 10.92 0.58
C ILE A 172 -6.59 9.66 1.34
N ARG A 173 -7.37 8.59 1.24
CA ARG A 173 -7.06 7.27 1.79
C ARG A 173 -7.07 6.26 0.66
N ILE A 174 -5.98 5.53 0.51
CA ILE A 174 -5.83 4.47 -0.49
C ILE A 174 -5.59 3.18 0.27
N SER A 175 -6.45 2.18 0.05
CA SER A 175 -6.32 0.90 0.73
C SER A 175 -6.15 -0.23 -0.26
N GLY A 176 -5.45 -1.28 0.17
CA GLY A 176 -5.16 -2.40 -0.71
C GLY A 176 -4.65 -3.63 0.01
N VAL A 177 -4.22 -4.59 -0.79
CA VAL A 177 -3.68 -5.90 -0.39
C VAL A 177 -2.44 -6.14 -1.23
N ARG A 178 -1.29 -6.37 -0.62
CA ARG A 178 0.00 -6.48 -1.30
C ARG A 178 0.26 -5.27 -2.20
N ASP A 179 0.41 -5.46 -3.48
CA ASP A 179 0.63 -4.44 -4.52
C ASP A 179 -0.66 -4.02 -5.27
N GLU A 180 -1.83 -4.48 -4.80
CA GLU A 180 -3.11 -4.19 -5.43
C GLU A 180 -3.90 -3.14 -4.65
N VAL A 181 -4.22 -2.01 -5.29
CA VAL A 181 -5.16 -1.01 -4.77
C VAL A 181 -6.59 -1.56 -4.85
N ARG A 182 -7.32 -1.50 -3.74
CA ARG A 182 -8.70 -2.00 -3.60
C ARG A 182 -9.73 -0.90 -3.37
N SER A 183 -9.32 0.22 -2.78
CA SER A 183 -10.21 1.36 -2.63
C SER A 183 -9.45 2.68 -2.60
N ILE A 184 -10.12 3.74 -3.05
CA ILE A 184 -9.68 5.12 -2.93
C ILE A 184 -10.83 5.88 -2.29
N SER A 185 -10.57 6.57 -1.18
CA SER A 185 -11.52 7.43 -0.50
C SER A 185 -10.95 8.83 -0.43
N ILE A 186 -11.77 9.83 -0.76
CA ILE A 186 -11.41 11.23 -0.75
C ILE A 186 -12.42 11.94 0.14
N THR A 187 -11.92 12.71 1.10
CA THR A 187 -12.72 13.65 1.89
C THR A 187 -12.36 15.05 1.45
N GLN A 188 -13.35 15.82 1.03
CA GLN A 188 -13.17 17.21 0.64
C GLN A 188 -13.21 18.14 1.87
N ALA A 189 -12.72 19.35 1.69
CA ALA A 189 -12.65 20.31 2.78
C ALA A 189 -14.04 20.81 3.24
N ASP A 190 -15.05 20.76 2.37
CA ASP A 190 -16.46 21.09 2.64
C ASP A 190 -17.25 19.93 3.29
N GLY A 191 -16.61 18.77 3.49
CA GLY A 191 -17.23 17.58 4.07
C GLY A 191 -17.81 16.61 3.05
N ASP A 192 -17.87 16.95 1.78
CA ASP A 192 -18.22 16.01 0.73
C ASP A 192 -17.21 14.88 0.65
N SER A 193 -17.64 13.71 0.20
CA SER A 193 -16.76 12.57 0.11
C SER A 193 -17.04 11.68 -1.11
N SER A 194 -15.99 11.02 -1.56
CA SER A 194 -16.08 9.98 -2.59
C SER A 194 -15.36 8.74 -2.10
N ARG A 195 -15.98 7.58 -2.29
CA ARG A 195 -15.36 6.28 -2.07
C ARG A 195 -15.49 5.44 -3.33
N MET A 196 -14.37 5.03 -3.87
CA MET A 196 -14.25 4.16 -5.02
C MET A 196 -13.75 2.78 -4.56
N LEU A 197 -14.52 1.75 -4.87
CA LEU A 197 -14.11 0.35 -4.76
C LEU A 197 -13.56 -0.10 -6.10
N ILE A 198 -12.47 -0.85 -6.07
CA ILE A 198 -11.70 -1.26 -7.25
C ILE A 198 -11.58 -2.78 -7.26
N GLU A 199 -11.92 -3.39 -8.38
CA GLU A 199 -11.82 -4.83 -8.58
C GLU A 199 -11.07 -5.13 -9.87
N LYS A 200 -10.19 -6.13 -9.81
CA LYS A 200 -9.44 -6.58 -10.99
C LYS A 200 -10.39 -7.22 -12.00
N ILE A 201 -10.30 -6.81 -13.26
CA ILE A 201 -11.04 -7.47 -14.33
C ILE A 201 -10.33 -8.79 -14.63
N VAL A 202 -10.97 -9.89 -14.23
CA VAL A 202 -10.51 -11.23 -14.60
C VAL A 202 -11.09 -11.56 -15.97
N PRO A 203 -10.25 -11.78 -16.99
CA PRO A 203 -10.75 -12.24 -18.29
C PRO A 203 -11.57 -13.53 -18.10
N PRO A 204 -12.69 -13.70 -18.78
CA PRO A 204 -13.43 -14.96 -18.72
C PRO A 204 -12.48 -16.10 -19.11
N LYS A 205 -12.40 -17.10 -18.21
CA LYS A 205 -11.63 -18.31 -18.47
C LYS A 205 -12.19 -18.92 -19.76
N LEU A 206 -11.42 -18.87 -20.84
CA LEU A 206 -11.79 -19.58 -22.06
C LEU A 206 -12.09 -21.03 -21.66
N ALA A 207 -13.35 -21.42 -21.78
CA ALA A 207 -13.74 -22.83 -21.59
C ALA A 207 -12.90 -23.63 -22.61
N ALA A 208 -12.03 -24.48 -22.09
CA ALA A 208 -11.30 -25.42 -22.92
C ALA A 208 -12.36 -26.30 -23.62
N GLN A 209 -12.48 -26.14 -24.92
CA GLN A 209 -13.24 -27.02 -25.80
C GLN A 209 -12.46 -28.31 -25.99
#